data_721d075b8e99f17c924ef83733d06028
#
_entry.id   721d075b8e99f17c924ef83733d06028
#
_cell.length_a   1.000
_cell.length_b   1.000
_cell.length_c   1.000
_cell.angle_alpha   90.00
_cell.angle_beta   90.00
_cell.angle_gamma   90.00
#
_symmetry.space_group_name_H-M   'P 1'
#
loop_
_entity.id
_entity.type
_entity.pdbx_description
1 polymer ?
#
loop_
_entity_poly.entity_id
_entity_poly.type
_entity_poly.pdbx_seq_one_letter_code
_entity_poly.pdbx_strand_id
1 'polypeptide(L)'
;NTADCKIQKLAKSFETGNALKKGIPVAIVGKTNVGKSSLLNVLLQEDKAIVSDIHGTTRDCIEDVVDINGISFRFIDTAGIRETEDTIERIGIERTYSNISKSTIVLWVVDEQPTGTEVEEMIDKTVGKKLIIVKNKADLNIQYPTPDDIPFVEISAKKQLNINALISLLIRTADIPEINENSIIVNNIRHYESLIRSHEHLARVRQSLEAGLSGDIVSEDLKLVLLELADITGGLISTSETLNNIFSHFCIGK
;
A
#
# COMPACT_ATOMS: atom_id res chain seq x y z
N ASN A 1 12.69 22.08 7.89
CA ASN A 1 11.60 21.23 8.43
C ASN A 1 10.26 21.35 7.68
N THR A 2 9.79 22.56 7.34
CA THR A 2 8.45 22.74 6.71
C THR A 2 8.40 22.20 5.26
N ALA A 3 9.42 22.47 4.45
CA ALA A 3 9.50 22.01 3.06
C ALA A 3 9.60 20.48 2.98
N ASP A 4 10.48 19.90 3.79
CA ASP A 4 10.66 18.45 3.88
C ASP A 4 9.37 17.72 4.27
N CYS A 5 8.66 18.23 5.29
CA CYS A 5 7.37 17.69 5.70
C CYS A 5 6.31 17.75 4.57
N LYS A 6 6.30 18.84 3.78
CA LYS A 6 5.39 18.96 2.63
C LYS A 6 5.74 17.96 1.51
N ILE A 7 7.02 17.79 1.21
CA ILE A 7 7.50 16.83 0.20
C ILE A 7 7.14 15.40 0.61
N GLN A 8 7.41 15.02 1.85
CA GLN A 8 7.02 13.70 2.38
C GLN A 8 5.52 13.48 2.32
N LYS A 9 4.71 14.49 2.69
CA LYS A 9 3.25 14.40 2.61
C LYS A 9 2.76 14.19 1.18
N LEU A 10 3.35 14.90 0.21
CA LEU A 10 3.03 14.73 -1.21
C LEU A 10 3.49 13.37 -1.74
N ALA A 11 4.69 12.92 -1.38
CA ALA A 11 5.18 11.60 -1.75
C ALA A 11 4.27 10.49 -1.17
N LYS A 12 3.87 10.60 0.10
CA LYS A 12 2.94 9.65 0.73
C LYS A 12 1.56 9.66 0.06
N SER A 13 1.12 10.80 -0.49
CA SER A 13 -0.16 10.88 -1.22
C SER A 13 -0.16 10.07 -2.53
N PHE A 14 1.02 9.72 -3.07
CA PHE A 14 1.14 8.88 -4.26
C PHE A 14 0.63 7.46 -4.01
N GLU A 15 0.92 6.88 -2.84
CA GLU A 15 0.39 5.56 -2.46
C GLU A 15 -1.13 5.58 -2.44
N THR A 16 -1.70 6.65 -1.88
CA THR A 16 -3.15 6.89 -1.87
C THR A 16 -3.71 7.05 -3.29
N GLY A 17 -3.07 7.88 -4.13
CA GLY A 17 -3.48 8.07 -5.52
C GLY A 17 -3.37 6.79 -6.37
N ASN A 18 -2.33 6.01 -6.13
CA ASN A 18 -2.13 4.72 -6.80
C ASN A 18 -3.14 3.66 -6.34
N ALA A 19 -3.46 3.64 -5.03
CA ALA A 19 -4.49 2.78 -4.45
C ALA A 19 -5.88 3.10 -5.03
N LEU A 20 -6.20 4.39 -5.20
CA LEU A 20 -7.45 4.82 -5.82
C LEU A 20 -7.54 4.48 -7.31
N LYS A 21 -6.42 4.58 -8.04
CA LYS A 21 -6.40 4.37 -9.49
C LYS A 21 -6.26 2.90 -9.89
N LYS A 22 -5.42 2.13 -9.18
CA LYS A 22 -5.08 0.74 -9.52
C LYS A 22 -5.66 -0.29 -8.58
N GLY A 23 -6.25 0.13 -7.47
CA GLY A 23 -6.68 -0.71 -6.37
C GLY A 23 -5.53 -1.19 -5.49
N ILE A 24 -5.83 -1.42 -4.20
CA ILE A 24 -4.88 -1.94 -3.22
C ILE A 24 -4.69 -3.43 -3.48
N PRO A 25 -3.45 -3.89 -3.75
CA PRO A 25 -3.22 -5.30 -4.02
C PRO A 25 -3.32 -6.13 -2.73
N VAL A 26 -4.22 -7.12 -2.75
CA VAL A 26 -4.52 -8.03 -1.63
C VAL A 26 -4.22 -9.47 -2.06
N ALA A 27 -3.43 -10.19 -1.27
CA ALA A 27 -3.23 -11.62 -1.42
C ALA A 27 -4.08 -12.39 -0.42
N ILE A 28 -4.77 -13.45 -0.85
CA ILE A 28 -5.45 -14.41 0.01
C ILE A 28 -4.61 -15.68 0.07
N VAL A 29 -4.07 -15.99 1.23
CA VAL A 29 -3.18 -17.14 1.45
C VAL A 29 -3.71 -18.04 2.56
N GLY A 30 -3.27 -19.28 2.61
CA GLY A 30 -3.68 -20.28 3.60
C GLY A 30 -3.69 -21.69 3.02
N LYS A 31 -3.80 -22.69 3.88
CA LYS A 31 -3.83 -24.12 3.51
C LYS A 31 -4.97 -24.43 2.53
N THR A 32 -4.93 -25.62 1.92
CA THR A 32 -6.04 -26.12 1.12
C THR A 32 -7.29 -26.28 1.98
N ASN A 33 -8.48 -26.08 1.39
CA ASN A 33 -9.79 -26.27 2.05
C ASN A 33 -10.10 -25.36 3.27
N VAL A 34 -9.29 -24.35 3.58
CA VAL A 34 -9.61 -23.35 4.61
C VAL A 34 -10.71 -22.36 4.20
N GLY A 35 -11.11 -22.37 2.92
CA GLY A 35 -12.21 -21.56 2.39
C GLY A 35 -11.80 -20.27 1.70
N LYS A 36 -10.60 -20.20 1.12
CA LYS A 36 -10.10 -19.03 0.35
C LYS A 36 -11.04 -18.66 -0.80
N SER A 37 -11.43 -19.64 -1.61
CA SER A 37 -12.36 -19.45 -2.75
C SER A 37 -13.74 -18.96 -2.30
N SER A 38 -14.26 -19.54 -1.19
CA SER A 38 -15.53 -19.11 -0.62
C SER A 38 -15.46 -17.67 -0.12
N LEU A 39 -14.36 -17.30 0.54
CA LEU A 39 -14.13 -15.94 1.01
C LEU A 39 -14.05 -14.94 -0.15
N LEU A 40 -13.26 -15.25 -1.17
CA LEU A 40 -13.15 -14.41 -2.37
C LEU A 40 -14.53 -14.20 -3.01
N ASN A 41 -15.31 -15.29 -3.21
CA ASN A 41 -16.63 -15.20 -3.81
C ASN A 41 -17.60 -14.33 -2.99
N VAL A 42 -17.55 -14.41 -1.65
CA VAL A 42 -18.37 -13.56 -0.79
C VAL A 42 -17.95 -12.10 -0.93
N LEU A 43 -16.66 -11.79 -0.92
CA LEU A 43 -16.15 -10.42 -1.09
C LEU A 43 -16.52 -9.84 -2.47
N LEU A 44 -16.54 -10.67 -3.52
CA LEU A 44 -16.97 -10.27 -4.86
C LEU A 44 -18.49 -10.04 -4.97
N GLN A 45 -19.30 -10.72 -4.14
CA GLN A 45 -20.76 -10.60 -4.15
C GLN A 45 -21.29 -9.44 -3.33
N GLU A 46 -20.59 -9.04 -2.26
CA GLU A 46 -20.92 -7.85 -1.46
C GLU A 46 -20.83 -6.56 -2.28
N ASP A 47 -20.10 -6.61 -3.37
CA ASP A 47 -19.93 -5.46 -4.24
C ASP A 47 -21.09 -5.34 -5.24
N LYS A 48 -21.99 -4.39 -5.02
CA LYS A 48 -22.88 -3.84 -6.05
C LYS A 48 -22.14 -2.87 -6.97
N ALA A 49 -20.83 -2.94 -7.04
CA ALA A 49 -19.99 -2.04 -7.77
C ALA A 49 -19.65 -2.59 -9.16
N ILE A 50 -19.76 -1.73 -10.07
CA ILE A 50 -19.29 -1.68 -11.43
C ILE A 50 -18.03 -2.53 -11.61
N VAL A 51 -18.19 -3.77 -12.05
CA VAL A 51 -17.11 -4.54 -12.67
C VAL A 51 -16.68 -3.71 -13.87
N SER A 52 -15.65 -2.89 -13.73
CA SER A 52 -15.03 -2.30 -14.89
C SER A 52 -14.33 -3.44 -15.61
N ASP A 53 -14.88 -3.83 -16.75
CA ASP A 53 -14.24 -4.70 -17.74
C ASP A 53 -12.98 -4.01 -18.30
N ILE A 54 -12.02 -3.73 -17.44
CA ILE A 54 -10.66 -3.46 -17.88
C ILE A 54 -10.01 -4.82 -18.12
N HIS A 55 -10.38 -5.44 -19.23
CA HIS A 55 -9.63 -6.53 -19.82
C HIS A 55 -8.24 -6.00 -20.19
N GLY A 56 -7.33 -6.03 -19.22
CA GLY A 56 -5.91 -5.92 -19.49
C GLY A 56 -5.46 -7.15 -20.27
N THR A 57 -5.08 -6.93 -21.51
CA THR A 57 -4.53 -7.90 -22.46
C THR A 57 -3.18 -8.43 -22.00
N THR A 58 -3.14 -9.32 -20.99
CA THR A 58 -2.03 -10.25 -20.80
C THR A 58 -2.54 -11.51 -20.11
N ARG A 59 -2.30 -12.65 -20.73
CA ARG A 59 -2.78 -13.99 -20.38
C ARG A 59 -2.27 -14.58 -19.05
N ASP A 60 -1.57 -13.80 -18.20
CA ASP A 60 -0.73 -14.36 -17.13
C ASP A 60 -1.15 -14.02 -15.69
N CYS A 61 -2.14 -13.15 -15.43
CA CYS A 61 -2.65 -12.90 -14.07
C CYS A 61 -4.13 -12.57 -14.12
N ILE A 62 -4.97 -13.45 -13.57
CA ILE A 62 -6.39 -13.16 -13.35
C ILE A 62 -6.48 -12.46 -11.98
N GLU A 63 -6.84 -11.18 -12.02
CA GLU A 63 -7.02 -10.35 -10.84
C GLU A 63 -8.48 -9.89 -10.79
N ASP A 64 -9.11 -9.98 -9.62
CA ASP A 64 -10.45 -9.45 -9.41
C ASP A 64 -10.35 -8.14 -8.61
N VAL A 65 -11.07 -7.11 -9.06
CA VAL A 65 -11.11 -5.81 -8.38
C VAL A 65 -12.47 -5.63 -7.73
N VAL A 66 -12.48 -5.26 -6.46
CA VAL A 66 -13.67 -5.01 -5.65
C VAL A 66 -13.61 -3.58 -5.12
N ASP A 67 -14.65 -2.80 -5.32
CA ASP A 67 -14.77 -1.48 -4.69
C ASP A 67 -15.52 -1.61 -3.36
N ILE A 68 -14.86 -1.28 -2.28
CA ILE A 68 -15.43 -1.34 -0.94
C ILE A 68 -15.43 0.08 -0.35
N ASN A 69 -16.60 0.68 -0.22
CA ASN A 69 -16.78 2.04 0.28
C ASN A 69 -15.92 3.10 -0.46
N GLY A 70 -15.81 2.97 -1.79
CA GLY A 70 -15.03 3.88 -2.61
C GLY A 70 -13.52 3.61 -2.61
N ILE A 71 -13.08 2.50 -1.99
CA ILE A 71 -11.71 2.03 -2.01
C ILE A 71 -11.64 0.76 -2.85
N SER A 72 -10.88 0.80 -3.94
CA SER A 72 -10.69 -0.38 -4.79
C SER A 72 -9.65 -1.32 -4.18
N PHE A 73 -10.02 -2.57 -3.98
CA PHE A 73 -9.14 -3.66 -3.58
C PHE A 73 -8.95 -4.63 -4.75
N ARG A 74 -7.71 -4.97 -5.06
CA ARG A 74 -7.36 -5.84 -6.17
C ARG A 74 -6.80 -7.16 -5.64
N PHE A 75 -7.60 -8.23 -5.76
CA PHE A 75 -7.23 -9.57 -5.33
C PHE A 75 -6.33 -10.23 -6.37
N ILE A 76 -5.12 -10.61 -5.95
CA ILE A 76 -4.06 -11.13 -6.83
C ILE A 76 -4.23 -12.64 -7.01
N ASP A 77 -4.03 -13.10 -8.26
CA ASP A 77 -4.02 -14.53 -8.64
C ASP A 77 -5.27 -15.30 -8.21
N THR A 78 -6.42 -14.72 -8.52
CA THR A 78 -7.71 -15.33 -8.19
C THR A 78 -7.98 -16.62 -8.97
N ALA A 79 -7.30 -16.85 -10.10
CA ALA A 79 -7.35 -18.13 -10.84
C ALA A 79 -6.84 -19.30 -9.99
N GLY A 80 -5.68 -19.16 -9.36
CA GLY A 80 -5.14 -20.17 -8.47
C GLY A 80 -6.02 -20.46 -7.25
N ILE A 81 -6.84 -19.49 -6.84
CA ILE A 81 -7.81 -19.67 -5.76
C ILE A 81 -9.06 -20.42 -6.25
N ARG A 82 -9.46 -20.23 -7.51
CA ARG A 82 -10.66 -20.85 -8.10
C ARG A 82 -10.43 -22.27 -8.60
N GLU A 83 -9.21 -22.61 -9.01
CA GLU A 83 -8.86 -23.90 -9.63
C GLU A 83 -8.41 -24.98 -8.64
N THR A 84 -8.26 -24.68 -7.35
CA THR A 84 -7.72 -25.62 -6.37
C THR A 84 -8.75 -26.66 -5.93
N GLU A 85 -8.93 -27.72 -6.72
CA GLU A 85 -9.39 -28.99 -6.16
C GLU A 85 -8.35 -30.11 -6.18
N ASP A 86 -7.28 -30.10 -7.01
CA ASP A 86 -6.47 -31.34 -7.12
C ASP A 86 -5.02 -31.24 -7.62
N THR A 87 -4.28 -30.14 -7.53
CA THR A 87 -2.90 -30.19 -8.07
C THR A 87 -1.81 -29.52 -7.23
N ILE A 88 -1.00 -30.38 -6.62
CA ILE A 88 0.44 -30.25 -6.33
C ILE A 88 0.85 -29.12 -5.36
N GLU A 89 1.04 -29.52 -4.11
CA GLU A 89 1.52 -28.76 -2.95
C GLU A 89 2.79 -27.88 -3.20
N ARG A 90 3.70 -28.31 -4.06
CA ARG A 90 4.93 -27.56 -4.39
C ARG A 90 4.68 -26.29 -5.22
N ILE A 91 3.81 -26.36 -6.21
CA ILE A 91 3.45 -25.20 -7.05
C ILE A 91 2.67 -24.17 -6.20
N GLY A 92 1.91 -24.62 -5.21
CA GLY A 92 1.18 -23.77 -4.29
C GLY A 92 2.07 -22.89 -3.41
N ILE A 93 3.24 -23.38 -2.99
CA ILE A 93 4.17 -22.64 -2.14
C ILE A 93 4.82 -21.49 -2.92
N GLU A 94 5.36 -21.74 -4.11
CA GLU A 94 5.98 -20.70 -4.94
C GLU A 94 4.97 -19.62 -5.36
N ARG A 95 3.75 -19.99 -5.72
CA ARG A 95 2.66 -19.04 -6.01
C ARG A 95 2.30 -18.19 -4.79
N THR A 96 2.23 -18.79 -3.61
CA THR A 96 1.96 -18.08 -2.36
C THR A 96 3.01 -17.00 -2.12
N TYR A 97 4.30 -17.29 -2.27
CA TYR A 97 5.38 -16.31 -2.14
C TYR A 97 5.28 -15.20 -3.18
N SER A 98 5.02 -15.56 -4.44
CA SER A 98 4.82 -14.59 -5.52
C SER A 98 3.64 -13.65 -5.22
N ASN A 99 2.53 -14.16 -4.69
CA ASN A 99 1.35 -13.37 -4.36
C ASN A 99 1.61 -12.43 -3.18
N ILE A 100 2.26 -12.93 -2.12
CA ILE A 100 2.67 -12.10 -0.98
C ILE A 100 3.59 -10.96 -1.44
N SER A 101 4.58 -11.26 -2.28
CA SER A 101 5.54 -10.25 -2.73
C SER A 101 4.89 -9.08 -3.48
N LYS A 102 3.85 -9.35 -4.26
CA LYS A 102 3.11 -8.36 -5.08
C LYS A 102 2.01 -7.64 -4.30
N SER A 103 1.65 -8.12 -3.10
CA SER A 103 0.56 -7.55 -2.29
C SER A 103 1.03 -6.45 -1.35
N THR A 104 0.09 -5.59 -0.95
CA THR A 104 0.24 -4.64 0.16
C THR A 104 -0.40 -5.20 1.42
N ILE A 105 -1.53 -5.90 1.27
CA ILE A 105 -2.26 -6.55 2.37
C ILE A 105 -2.27 -8.05 2.12
N VAL A 106 -2.07 -8.83 3.16
CA VAL A 106 -2.14 -10.29 3.14
C VAL A 106 -3.25 -10.75 4.06
N LEU A 107 -4.26 -11.43 3.50
CA LEU A 107 -5.29 -12.12 4.25
C LEU A 107 -4.85 -13.58 4.44
N TRP A 108 -4.39 -13.91 5.64
CA TRP A 108 -4.02 -15.28 5.99
C TRP A 108 -5.25 -16.00 6.54
N VAL A 109 -5.85 -16.83 5.70
CA VAL A 109 -7.06 -17.59 6.03
C VAL A 109 -6.69 -18.90 6.73
N VAL A 110 -7.25 -19.09 7.91
CA VAL A 110 -7.06 -20.28 8.75
C VAL A 110 -8.42 -20.82 9.21
N ASP A 111 -8.54 -22.12 9.42
CA ASP A 111 -9.73 -22.77 10.01
C ASP A 111 -9.41 -23.50 11.32
N GLU A 112 -8.12 -23.67 11.61
CA GLU A 112 -7.59 -24.18 12.86
C GLU A 112 -6.62 -23.18 13.48
N GLN A 113 -6.32 -23.33 14.76
CA GLN A 113 -5.33 -22.48 15.44
C GLN A 113 -3.96 -22.71 14.81
N PRO A 114 -3.31 -21.68 14.25
CA PRO A 114 -1.95 -21.82 13.75
C PRO A 114 -0.98 -22.05 14.92
N THR A 115 0.03 -22.87 14.67
CA THR A 115 1.12 -23.07 15.64
C THR A 115 2.00 -21.82 15.73
N GLY A 116 2.75 -21.67 16.84
CA GLY A 116 3.68 -20.56 17.00
C GLY A 116 4.69 -20.47 15.84
N THR A 117 5.19 -21.60 15.38
CA THR A 117 6.12 -21.68 14.24
C THR A 117 5.46 -21.22 12.92
N GLU A 118 4.20 -21.56 12.66
CA GLU A 118 3.47 -21.08 11.48
C GLU A 118 3.26 -19.57 11.52
N VAL A 119 2.99 -19.02 12.71
CA VAL A 119 2.85 -17.57 12.91
C VAL A 119 4.17 -16.86 12.64
N GLU A 120 5.27 -17.32 13.22
CA GLU A 120 6.62 -16.76 12.99
C GLU A 120 6.99 -16.80 11.51
N GLU A 121 6.82 -17.94 10.85
CA GLU A 121 7.07 -18.05 9.41
C GLU A 121 6.20 -17.10 8.57
N MET A 122 4.93 -16.88 8.94
CA MET A 122 4.05 -15.99 8.21
C MET A 122 4.46 -14.52 8.41
N ILE A 123 4.87 -14.15 9.64
CA ILE A 123 5.41 -12.82 9.92
C ILE A 123 6.66 -12.57 9.07
N ASP A 124 7.61 -13.52 9.03
CA ASP A 124 8.82 -13.39 8.23
C ASP A 124 8.54 -13.25 6.73
N LYS A 125 7.57 -14.01 6.21
CA LYS A 125 7.14 -13.93 4.81
C LYS A 125 6.43 -12.63 4.46
N THR A 126 5.83 -11.96 5.44
CA THR A 126 5.03 -10.74 5.25
C THR A 126 5.74 -9.47 5.75
N VAL A 127 7.06 -9.51 5.94
CA VAL A 127 7.85 -8.32 6.33
C VAL A 127 7.57 -7.17 5.34
N GLY A 128 7.20 -6.01 5.88
CA GLY A 128 6.83 -4.83 5.09
C GLY A 128 5.45 -4.89 4.44
N LYS A 129 4.64 -5.92 4.77
CA LYS A 129 3.24 -6.05 4.35
C LYS A 129 2.31 -5.90 5.56
N LYS A 130 1.05 -5.62 5.30
CA LYS A 130 0.00 -5.55 6.33
C LYS A 130 -0.68 -6.92 6.41
N LEU A 131 -0.40 -7.68 7.47
CA LEU A 131 -0.95 -9.02 7.68
C LEU A 131 -2.27 -8.94 8.46
N ILE A 132 -3.29 -9.68 7.99
CA ILE A 132 -4.55 -9.91 8.70
C ILE A 132 -4.78 -11.41 8.81
N ILE A 133 -5.01 -11.92 10.00
CA ILE A 133 -5.43 -13.30 10.21
C ILE A 133 -6.95 -13.37 10.10
N VAL A 134 -7.43 -14.20 9.19
CA VAL A 134 -8.87 -14.44 8.96
C VAL A 134 -9.19 -15.86 9.38
N LYS A 135 -9.77 -16.02 10.56
CA LYS A 135 -10.30 -17.31 11.00
C LYS A 135 -11.63 -17.56 10.30
N ASN A 136 -11.65 -18.53 9.43
CA ASN A 136 -12.85 -18.96 8.74
C ASN A 136 -13.54 -20.14 9.48
N LYS A 137 -14.74 -20.51 9.05
CA LYS A 137 -15.57 -21.57 9.62
C LYS A 137 -15.97 -21.30 11.09
N ALA A 138 -16.19 -20.06 11.45
CA ALA A 138 -16.67 -19.67 12.80
C ALA A 138 -18.00 -20.32 13.19
N ASP A 139 -18.77 -20.81 12.21
CA ASP A 139 -19.99 -21.58 12.42
C ASP A 139 -19.77 -22.96 13.09
N LEU A 140 -18.52 -23.44 13.17
CA LEU A 140 -18.15 -24.67 13.88
C LEU A 140 -17.81 -24.44 15.36
N ASN A 141 -17.90 -23.20 15.86
CA ASN A 141 -17.69 -22.83 17.28
C ASN A 141 -16.35 -23.28 17.90
N ILE A 142 -15.30 -23.40 17.10
CA ILE A 142 -13.96 -23.70 17.60
C ILE A 142 -13.35 -22.37 18.08
N GLN A 143 -13.16 -22.23 19.38
CA GLN A 143 -12.50 -21.05 19.97
C GLN A 143 -11.00 -21.29 20.12
N TYR A 144 -10.19 -20.30 19.79
CA TYR A 144 -8.78 -20.24 20.13
C TYR A 144 -8.37 -18.79 20.43
N PRO A 145 -7.28 -18.60 21.19
CA PRO A 145 -6.83 -17.27 21.59
C PRO A 145 -6.50 -16.42 20.38
N THR A 146 -6.92 -15.15 20.44
CA THR A 146 -6.56 -14.16 19.44
C THR A 146 -5.10 -13.77 19.61
N PRO A 147 -4.33 -13.63 18.53
CA PRO A 147 -2.99 -13.04 18.61
C PRO A 147 -3.07 -11.59 19.07
N ASP A 148 -2.22 -11.19 20.02
CA ASP A 148 -2.27 -9.84 20.60
C ASP A 148 -1.77 -8.75 19.63
N ASP A 149 -0.84 -9.08 18.73
CA ASP A 149 -0.13 -8.09 17.90
C ASP A 149 -0.52 -8.09 16.41
N ILE A 150 -1.36 -9.03 15.96
CA ILE A 150 -1.76 -9.14 14.55
C ILE A 150 -3.26 -8.90 14.41
N PRO A 151 -3.70 -8.02 13.51
CA PRO A 151 -5.12 -7.85 13.20
C PRO A 151 -5.80 -9.18 12.91
N PHE A 152 -6.90 -9.47 13.63
CA PHE A 152 -7.58 -10.74 13.61
C PHE A 152 -9.09 -10.55 13.46
N VAL A 153 -9.73 -11.45 12.70
CA VAL A 153 -11.19 -11.49 12.56
C VAL A 153 -11.68 -12.93 12.38
N GLU A 154 -12.79 -13.26 13.04
CA GLU A 154 -13.47 -14.54 12.87
C GLU A 154 -14.66 -14.38 11.93
N ILE A 155 -14.74 -15.22 10.90
CA ILE A 155 -15.81 -15.21 9.90
C ILE A 155 -16.34 -16.62 9.60
N SER A 156 -17.52 -16.71 9.02
CA SER A 156 -17.91 -17.86 8.23
C SER A 156 -18.25 -17.41 6.81
N ALA A 157 -17.36 -17.67 5.86
CA ALA A 157 -17.62 -17.36 4.46
C ALA A 157 -18.84 -18.10 3.93
N LYS A 158 -19.05 -19.36 4.34
CA LYS A 158 -20.21 -20.18 3.95
C LYS A 158 -21.54 -19.64 4.45
N LYS A 159 -21.57 -19.09 5.67
CA LYS A 159 -22.77 -18.54 6.34
C LYS A 159 -22.85 -17.03 6.23
N GLN A 160 -21.88 -16.38 5.58
CA GLN A 160 -21.75 -14.93 5.47
C GLN A 160 -21.78 -14.21 6.85
N LEU A 161 -21.21 -14.86 7.88
CA LEU A 161 -21.13 -14.29 9.22
C LEU A 161 -19.87 -13.42 9.36
N ASN A 162 -20.02 -12.25 9.98
CA ASN A 162 -18.95 -11.30 10.29
C ASN A 162 -18.17 -10.76 9.06
N ILE A 163 -18.74 -10.86 7.85
CA ILE A 163 -18.09 -10.32 6.64
C ILE A 163 -17.89 -8.80 6.75
N ASN A 164 -18.87 -8.08 7.28
CA ASN A 164 -18.75 -6.63 7.52
C ASN A 164 -17.64 -6.27 8.50
N ALA A 165 -17.32 -7.14 9.48
CA ALA A 165 -16.19 -6.95 10.37
C ALA A 165 -14.86 -7.09 9.64
N LEU A 166 -14.74 -8.08 8.74
CA LEU A 166 -13.57 -8.23 7.87
C LEU A 166 -13.41 -7.02 6.93
N ILE A 167 -14.49 -6.57 6.30
CA ILE A 167 -14.50 -5.38 5.44
C ILE A 167 -14.01 -4.14 6.20
N SER A 168 -14.55 -3.90 7.39
CA SER A 168 -14.14 -2.78 8.24
C SER A 168 -12.66 -2.88 8.65
N LEU A 169 -12.18 -4.09 8.94
CA LEU A 169 -10.79 -4.35 9.26
C LEU A 169 -9.88 -4.12 8.03
N LEU A 170 -10.30 -4.56 6.84
CA LEU A 170 -9.58 -4.35 5.59
C LEU A 170 -9.43 -2.86 5.27
N ILE A 171 -10.51 -2.08 5.35
CA ILE A 171 -10.51 -0.62 5.16
C ILE A 171 -9.55 0.06 6.16
N ARG A 172 -9.66 -0.28 7.44
CA ARG A 172 -8.78 0.27 8.48
C ARG A 172 -7.31 -0.08 8.24
N THR A 173 -7.05 -1.32 7.83
CA THR A 173 -5.70 -1.80 7.52
C THR A 173 -5.15 -1.15 6.26
N ALA A 174 -5.99 -0.79 5.30
CA ALA A 174 -5.59 -0.05 4.10
C ALA A 174 -4.91 1.28 4.47
N ASP A 175 -5.34 1.91 5.58
CA ASP A 175 -4.76 3.17 6.10
C ASP A 175 -4.69 4.27 5.02
N ILE A 176 -5.79 4.41 4.26
CA ILE A 176 -5.92 5.46 3.26
C ILE A 176 -6.32 6.75 4.00
N PRO A 177 -5.54 7.83 3.87
CA PRO A 177 -5.90 9.11 4.44
C PRO A 177 -7.25 9.59 3.90
N GLU A 178 -8.07 10.23 4.74
CA GLU A 178 -9.27 10.91 4.28
C GLU A 178 -8.94 11.94 3.21
N ILE A 179 -9.53 11.80 2.04
CA ILE A 179 -9.36 12.71 0.92
C ILE A 179 -10.43 13.78 1.03
N ASN A 180 -10.02 14.98 1.39
CA ASN A 180 -10.85 16.16 1.33
C ASN A 180 -10.76 16.79 -0.07
N GLU A 181 -11.76 17.57 -0.48
CA GLU A 181 -11.79 18.27 -1.77
C GLU A 181 -10.53 19.09 -2.08
N ASN A 182 -9.80 19.52 -1.05
CA ASN A 182 -8.55 20.28 -1.17
C ASN A 182 -7.27 19.42 -1.07
N SER A 183 -7.39 18.08 -1.06
CA SER A 183 -6.23 17.19 -0.96
C SER A 183 -5.51 17.11 -2.30
N ILE A 184 -4.24 17.53 -2.33
CA ILE A 184 -3.38 17.34 -3.50
C ILE A 184 -2.86 15.92 -3.48
N ILE A 185 -3.26 15.12 -4.48
CA ILE A 185 -2.85 13.72 -4.63
C ILE A 185 -1.89 13.62 -5.82
N VAL A 186 -0.71 13.10 -5.57
CA VAL A 186 0.24 12.75 -6.63
C VAL A 186 -0.18 11.42 -7.24
N ASN A 187 -0.44 11.39 -8.55
CA ASN A 187 -0.84 10.18 -9.28
C ASN A 187 0.13 9.80 -10.41
N ASN A 188 1.21 10.56 -10.56
CA ASN A 188 2.23 10.35 -11.59
C ASN A 188 3.50 9.79 -10.94
N ILE A 189 3.97 8.63 -11.41
CA ILE A 189 5.16 7.96 -10.90
C ILE A 189 6.42 8.83 -11.02
N ARG A 190 6.56 9.60 -12.09
CA ARG A 190 7.71 10.50 -12.29
C ARG A 190 7.74 11.61 -11.24
N HIS A 191 6.57 12.20 -10.91
CA HIS A 191 6.46 13.20 -9.85
C HIS A 191 6.80 12.61 -8.49
N TYR A 192 6.36 11.38 -8.23
CA TYR A 192 6.71 10.65 -7.00
C TYR A 192 8.23 10.45 -6.89
N GLU A 193 8.88 9.96 -7.94
CA GLU A 193 10.33 9.75 -7.97
C GLU A 193 11.09 11.06 -7.74
N SER A 194 10.66 12.17 -8.37
CA SER A 194 11.26 13.48 -8.16
C SER A 194 11.05 13.98 -6.72
N LEU A 195 9.90 13.71 -6.09
CA LEU A 195 9.68 14.04 -4.67
C LEU A 195 10.60 13.22 -3.74
N ILE A 196 10.81 11.93 -4.01
CA ILE A 196 11.73 11.09 -3.22
C ILE A 196 13.16 11.62 -3.34
N ARG A 197 13.66 11.90 -4.56
CA ARG A 197 15.00 12.47 -4.76
C ARG A 197 15.14 13.84 -4.11
N SER A 198 14.10 14.70 -4.18
CA SER A 198 14.08 15.98 -3.47
C SER A 198 14.23 15.79 -1.96
N HIS A 199 13.56 14.80 -1.37
CA HIS A 199 13.68 14.48 0.05
C HIS A 199 15.10 14.06 0.43
N GLU A 200 15.73 13.19 -0.37
CA GLU A 200 17.10 12.73 -0.16
C GLU A 200 18.11 13.90 -0.24
N HIS A 201 17.95 14.80 -1.20
CA HIS A 201 18.77 15.99 -1.32
C HIS A 201 18.58 16.94 -0.11
N LEU A 202 17.34 17.15 0.36
CA LEU A 202 17.08 17.94 1.56
C LEU A 202 17.68 17.32 2.82
N ALA A 203 17.72 16.00 2.94
CA ALA A 203 18.39 15.34 4.04
C ALA A 203 19.90 15.63 4.04
N ARG A 204 20.55 15.64 2.86
CA ARG A 204 21.95 16.04 2.71
C ARG A 204 22.18 17.51 3.06
N VAL A 205 21.31 18.42 2.60
CA VAL A 205 21.36 19.84 2.99
C VAL A 205 21.36 19.97 4.52
N ARG A 206 20.47 19.25 5.20
CA ARG A 206 20.39 19.28 6.67
C ARG A 206 21.68 18.78 7.32
N GLN A 207 22.22 17.65 6.87
CA GLN A 207 23.48 17.09 7.37
C GLN A 207 24.66 18.07 7.16
N SER A 208 24.74 18.70 5.99
CA SER A 208 25.78 19.67 5.66
C SER A 208 25.70 20.92 6.57
N LEU A 209 24.49 21.39 6.87
CA LEU A 209 24.27 22.51 7.80
C LEU A 209 24.63 22.14 9.25
N GLU A 210 24.22 20.94 9.71
CA GLU A 210 24.54 20.43 11.06
C GLU A 210 26.05 20.20 11.24
N ALA A 211 26.74 19.81 10.18
CA ALA A 211 28.20 19.64 10.16
C ALA A 211 28.97 20.95 9.99
N GLY A 212 28.29 22.08 9.83
CA GLY A 212 28.92 23.40 9.65
C GLY A 212 29.72 23.53 8.34
N LEU A 213 29.31 22.81 7.28
CA LEU A 213 29.98 22.90 5.99
C LEU A 213 29.77 24.25 5.32
N SER A 214 30.66 24.57 4.34
CA SER A 214 30.61 25.85 3.63
C SER A 214 29.29 26.04 2.88
N GLY A 215 28.85 27.31 2.74
CA GLY A 215 27.62 27.67 2.04
C GLY A 215 27.58 27.19 0.58
N ASP A 216 28.72 27.00 -0.07
CA ASP A 216 28.82 26.50 -1.45
C ASP A 216 28.32 25.06 -1.58
N ILE A 217 28.70 24.18 -0.64
CA ILE A 217 28.26 22.79 -0.60
C ILE A 217 26.76 22.72 -0.36
N VAL A 218 26.26 23.48 0.64
CA VAL A 218 24.84 23.57 0.94
C VAL A 218 24.03 24.08 -0.26
N SER A 219 24.57 25.07 -0.98
CA SER A 219 23.90 25.66 -2.14
C SER A 219 23.81 24.68 -3.32
N GLU A 220 24.79 23.79 -3.49
CA GLU A 220 24.79 22.79 -4.54
C GLU A 220 23.66 21.75 -4.31
N ASP A 221 23.56 21.22 -3.08
CA ASP A 221 22.47 20.30 -2.73
C ASP A 221 21.08 20.97 -2.85
N LEU A 222 20.96 22.27 -2.47
CA LEU A 222 19.70 23.01 -2.67
C LEU A 222 19.32 23.18 -4.13
N LYS A 223 20.31 23.39 -5.03
CA LYS A 223 20.02 23.45 -6.47
C LYS A 223 19.46 22.12 -6.99
N LEU A 224 19.98 20.98 -6.51
CA LEU A 224 19.45 19.66 -6.86
C LEU A 224 18.00 19.50 -6.40
N VAL A 225 17.66 19.95 -5.18
CA VAL A 225 16.25 19.96 -4.72
C VAL A 225 15.37 20.78 -5.66
N LEU A 226 15.81 21.98 -6.04
CA LEU A 226 15.03 22.84 -6.94
C LEU A 226 14.85 22.25 -8.34
N LEU A 227 15.88 21.56 -8.88
CA LEU A 227 15.79 20.87 -10.16
C LEU A 227 14.75 19.75 -10.14
N GLU A 228 14.73 18.92 -9.09
CA GLU A 228 13.75 17.85 -8.94
C GLU A 228 12.32 18.41 -8.80
N LEU A 229 12.13 19.50 -8.06
CA LEU A 229 10.82 20.14 -7.94
C LEU A 229 10.39 20.84 -9.25
N ALA A 230 11.34 21.36 -10.02
CA ALA A 230 11.06 21.94 -11.34
C ALA A 230 10.57 20.91 -12.35
N ASP A 231 11.04 19.65 -12.26
CA ASP A 231 10.54 18.54 -13.10
C ASP A 231 9.05 18.25 -12.85
N ILE A 232 8.57 18.50 -11.63
CA ILE A 232 7.15 18.34 -11.26
C ILE A 232 6.31 19.51 -11.76
N THR A 233 6.81 20.74 -11.61
CA THR A 233 6.05 21.98 -11.89
C THR A 233 6.14 22.41 -13.35
N GLY A 234 7.05 21.82 -14.12
CA GLY A 234 7.27 22.17 -15.52
C GLY A 234 8.01 23.49 -15.72
N GLY A 235 8.58 24.08 -14.67
CA GLY A 235 9.28 25.36 -14.72
C GLY A 235 10.59 25.33 -13.93
N LEU A 236 11.69 25.65 -14.57
CA LEU A 236 12.94 26.00 -13.85
C LEU A 236 12.70 27.34 -13.14
N ILE A 237 12.78 27.33 -11.81
CA ILE A 237 12.86 28.56 -11.04
C ILE A 237 14.16 29.25 -11.47
N SER A 238 14.07 30.35 -12.18
CA SER A 238 15.24 31.05 -12.71
C SER A 238 16.08 31.54 -11.51
N THR A 239 17.41 31.53 -11.69
CA THR A 239 18.34 32.02 -10.66
C THR A 239 18.00 33.47 -10.28
N SER A 240 17.42 34.26 -11.19
CA SER A 240 16.95 35.65 -10.94
C SER A 240 15.71 35.70 -10.04
N GLU A 241 14.76 34.77 -10.15
CA GLU A 241 13.61 34.72 -9.23
C GLU A 241 14.01 34.29 -7.82
N THR A 242 14.94 33.34 -7.71
CA THR A 242 15.50 32.91 -6.43
C THR A 242 16.23 34.05 -5.76
N LEU A 243 17.06 34.80 -6.51
CA LEU A 243 17.79 35.98 -6.01
C LEU A 243 16.82 37.12 -5.62
N ASN A 244 15.80 37.41 -6.42
CA ASN A 244 14.80 38.39 -6.11
C ASN A 244 14.00 38.05 -4.83
N ASN A 245 13.66 36.81 -4.60
CA ASN A 245 13.01 36.34 -3.37
C ASN A 245 13.96 36.47 -2.15
N ILE A 246 15.23 36.13 -2.30
CA ILE A 246 16.24 36.29 -1.24
C ILE A 246 16.41 37.78 -0.92
N PHE A 247 16.58 38.64 -1.92
CA PHE A 247 16.75 40.07 -1.72
C PHE A 247 15.49 40.77 -1.21
N SER A 248 14.29 40.26 -1.51
CA SER A 248 13.04 40.84 -1.00
C SER A 248 12.76 40.51 0.48
N HIS A 249 13.30 39.38 0.98
CA HIS A 249 13.10 38.93 2.36
C HIS A 249 14.29 39.16 3.29
N PHE A 250 15.48 39.39 2.75
CA PHE A 250 16.65 39.82 3.51
C PHE A 250 16.87 41.29 3.23
N CYS A 251 16.47 42.15 4.16
CA CYS A 251 16.96 43.52 4.20
C CYS A 251 18.49 43.50 4.43
N ILE A 252 19.26 43.44 3.34
CA ILE A 252 20.69 43.64 3.42
C ILE A 252 20.94 45.15 3.41
N GLY A 253 21.20 45.71 4.57
CA GLY A 253 22.01 46.89 4.76
C GLY A 253 21.28 48.24 4.79
N LYS A 254 21.07 48.72 5.97
CA LYS A 254 21.46 50.08 6.31
C LYS A 254 22.53 50.00 7.36
#